data_15365058d561a40bf9ea392d3baaa7de
#
_entry.id   15365058d561a40bf9ea392d3baaa7de
#
_cell.length_a   1.000
_cell.length_b   1.000
_cell.length_c   1.000
_cell.angle_alpha   90.00
_cell.angle_beta   90.00
_cell.angle_gamma   90.00
#
_symmetry.space_group_name_H-M   'P 1'
#
loop_
_entity.id
_entity.type
_entity.pdbx_description
1 polymer ?
#
loop_
_entity_poly.entity_id
_entity_poly.type
_entity_poly.pdbx_seq_one_letter_code
_entity_poly.pdbx_strand_id
1 'polypeptide(L)'
;MPRLGGVDPYLDILGKRIRARRSELGMSQEGLAHEAGLDRSYVGRIERGEHNLTFVALVKLCRAMKCDVAALTTDLPPGRPT
;
A
#
# COMPACT_ATOMS: atom_id res chain seq x y z
N MET A 1 13.04 -2.05 19.92
CA MET A 1 13.23 -0.58 19.79
C MET A 1 11.98 0.07 19.31
N PRO A 2 11.40 0.91 20.11
CA PRO A 2 10.20 1.60 19.65
C PRO A 2 10.53 2.54 18.50
N ARG A 3 9.62 2.63 17.62
CA ARG A 3 9.80 3.45 16.43
C ARG A 3 9.21 4.80 16.69
N LEU A 4 9.98 5.81 16.40
CA LEU A 4 9.45 7.16 16.46
C LEU A 4 8.40 7.30 15.37
N GLY A 5 7.23 7.78 15.74
CA GLY A 5 6.14 7.93 14.80
C GLY A 5 5.30 6.68 14.64
N GLY A 6 5.69 5.56 15.23
CA GLY A 6 4.85 4.36 15.26
C GLY A 6 4.59 3.67 13.94
N VAL A 7 5.41 3.92 12.92
CA VAL A 7 5.23 3.30 11.62
C VAL A 7 5.84 1.91 11.62
N ASP A 8 5.05 0.91 11.25
CA ASP A 8 5.53 -0.46 11.13
C ASP A 8 6.38 -0.60 9.87
N PRO A 9 7.55 -1.28 9.95
CA PRO A 9 8.42 -1.40 8.76
C PRO A 9 7.72 -2.06 7.58
N TYR A 10 6.87 -3.05 7.82
CA TYR A 10 6.21 -3.74 6.72
C TYR A 10 5.12 -2.87 6.09
N LEU A 11 4.43 -2.08 6.91
CA LEU A 11 3.44 -1.14 6.39
C LEU A 11 4.12 -0.02 5.61
N ASP A 12 5.30 0.40 6.03
CA ASP A 12 6.06 1.40 5.30
C ASP A 12 6.46 0.89 3.92
N ILE A 13 6.97 -0.34 3.86
CA ILE A 13 7.36 -0.95 2.58
C ILE A 13 6.15 -1.09 1.67
N LEU A 14 5.05 -1.61 2.21
CA LEU A 14 3.84 -1.81 1.42
C LEU A 14 3.32 -0.48 0.90
N GLY A 15 3.30 0.53 1.76
CA GLY A 15 2.83 1.86 1.37
C GLY A 15 3.65 2.44 0.23
N LYS A 16 4.96 2.28 0.29
CA LYS A 16 5.85 2.75 -0.78
C LYS A 16 5.61 2.01 -2.08
N ARG A 17 5.35 0.71 -2.00
CA ARG A 17 5.07 -0.08 -3.20
C ARG A 17 3.75 0.33 -3.85
N ILE A 18 2.75 0.61 -3.01
CA ILE A 18 1.45 1.09 -3.50
C ILE A 18 1.65 2.43 -4.21
N ARG A 19 2.39 3.34 -3.59
CA ARG A 19 2.65 4.65 -4.19
C ARG A 19 3.40 4.51 -5.51
N ALA A 20 4.40 3.65 -5.56
CA ALA A 20 5.20 3.45 -6.78
C ALA A 20 4.32 2.94 -7.91
N ARG A 21 3.48 1.94 -7.63
CA ARG A 21 2.59 1.40 -8.65
C ARG A 21 1.59 2.44 -9.12
N ARG A 22 1.00 3.18 -8.17
CA ARG A 22 0.07 4.25 -8.51
C ARG A 22 0.74 5.27 -9.44
N SER A 23 1.97 5.65 -9.10
CA SER A 23 2.72 6.63 -9.90
C SER A 23 3.03 6.11 -11.29
N GLU A 24 3.39 4.83 -11.40
CA GLU A 24 3.63 4.20 -12.70
C GLU A 24 2.42 4.30 -13.61
N LEU A 25 1.22 4.22 -13.01
CA LEU A 25 -0.02 4.28 -13.78
C LEU A 25 -0.50 5.71 -14.00
N GLY A 26 0.24 6.69 -13.50
CA GLY A 26 -0.15 8.08 -13.65
C GLY A 26 -1.36 8.48 -12.85
N MET A 27 -1.70 7.74 -11.80
CA MET A 27 -2.89 8.01 -10.99
C MET A 27 -2.56 8.93 -9.82
N SER A 28 -3.49 9.82 -9.49
CA SER A 28 -3.41 10.58 -8.24
C SER A 28 -3.90 9.72 -7.10
N GLN A 29 -3.63 10.15 -5.85
CA GLN A 29 -4.19 9.46 -4.69
C GLN A 29 -5.72 9.48 -4.74
N GLU A 30 -6.28 10.61 -5.15
CA GLU A 30 -7.74 10.73 -5.29
C GLU A 30 -8.28 9.79 -6.35
N GLY A 31 -7.58 9.69 -7.47
CA GLY A 31 -7.97 8.78 -8.54
C GLY A 31 -7.93 7.34 -8.11
N LEU A 32 -6.85 6.94 -7.41
CA LEU A 32 -6.77 5.58 -6.90
C LEU A 32 -7.87 5.29 -5.90
N ALA A 33 -8.12 6.21 -4.98
CA ALA A 33 -9.17 6.04 -3.99
C ALA A 33 -10.53 5.86 -4.66
N HIS A 34 -10.81 6.67 -5.67
CA HIS A 34 -12.06 6.58 -6.41
C HIS A 34 -12.20 5.22 -7.08
N GLU A 35 -11.17 4.77 -7.79
CA GLU A 35 -11.20 3.48 -8.49
C GLU A 35 -11.31 2.31 -7.53
N ALA A 36 -10.68 2.43 -6.36
CA ALA A 36 -10.69 1.36 -5.36
C ALA A 36 -11.94 1.39 -4.47
N GLY A 37 -12.73 2.45 -4.54
CA GLY A 37 -13.88 2.60 -3.65
C GLY A 37 -13.46 2.86 -2.21
N LEU A 38 -12.38 3.60 -2.03
CA LEU A 38 -11.84 3.93 -0.72
C LEU A 38 -11.80 5.45 -0.54
N ASP A 39 -11.70 5.87 0.71
CA ASP A 39 -11.55 7.27 1.02
C ASP A 39 -10.14 7.75 0.69
N ARG A 40 -10.02 8.96 0.15
CA ARG A 40 -8.72 9.51 -0.23
C ARG A 40 -7.76 9.62 0.95
N SER A 41 -8.25 10.06 2.10
CA SER A 41 -7.39 10.19 3.27
C SER A 41 -6.88 8.83 3.74
N TYR A 42 -7.68 7.80 3.57
CA TYR A 42 -7.28 6.43 3.89
C TYR A 42 -6.12 5.99 2.99
N VAL A 43 -6.23 6.25 1.68
CA VAL A 43 -5.15 5.92 0.74
C VAL A 43 -3.87 6.67 1.11
N GLY A 44 -3.98 7.94 1.45
CA GLY A 44 -2.82 8.73 1.87
C GLY A 44 -2.13 8.12 3.08
N ARG A 45 -2.90 7.71 4.08
CA ARG A 45 -2.33 7.11 5.29
C ARG A 45 -1.70 5.76 5.00
N ILE A 46 -2.30 4.98 4.10
CA ILE A 46 -1.72 3.71 3.69
C ILE A 46 -0.36 3.94 3.03
N GLU A 47 -0.28 4.90 2.12
CA GLU A 47 0.97 5.15 1.40
C GLU A 47 2.08 5.65 2.32
N ARG A 48 1.72 6.32 3.42
CA ARG A 48 2.71 6.76 4.40
C ARG A 48 3.05 5.70 5.43
N GLY A 49 2.42 4.52 5.34
CA GLY A 49 2.67 3.44 6.28
C GLY A 49 2.03 3.66 7.65
N GLU A 50 1.08 4.57 7.73
CA GLU A 50 0.47 4.98 9.00
C GLU A 50 -0.77 4.18 9.35
N HIS A 51 -1.22 3.33 8.47
CA HIS A 51 -2.47 2.59 8.69
C HIS A 51 -2.29 1.12 8.39
N ASN A 52 -2.74 0.29 9.31
CA ASN A 52 -2.72 -1.17 9.12
C ASN A 52 -3.95 -1.54 8.31
N LEU A 53 -3.82 -1.50 6.99
CA LEU A 53 -4.93 -1.72 6.09
C LEU A 53 -5.43 -3.17 6.16
N THR A 54 -6.70 -3.34 5.89
CA THR A 54 -7.28 -4.67 5.85
C THR A 54 -6.89 -5.38 4.56
N PHE A 55 -6.97 -6.71 4.58
CA PHE A 55 -6.72 -7.48 3.37
C PHE A 55 -7.68 -7.09 2.25
N VAL A 56 -8.95 -6.84 2.60
CA VAL A 56 -9.94 -6.45 1.59
C VAL A 56 -9.57 -5.11 0.96
N ALA A 57 -9.10 -4.15 1.76
CA ALA A 57 -8.64 -2.87 1.22
C ALA A 57 -7.47 -3.08 0.27
N LEU A 58 -6.53 -3.97 0.62
CA LEU A 58 -5.40 -4.28 -0.24
C LEU A 58 -5.86 -4.85 -1.57
N VAL A 59 -6.82 -5.78 -1.54
CA VAL A 59 -7.37 -6.35 -2.77
C VAL A 59 -8.01 -5.27 -3.64
N LYS A 60 -8.77 -4.36 -3.02
CA LYS A 60 -9.40 -3.26 -3.76
C LYS A 60 -8.37 -2.37 -4.43
N LEU A 61 -7.26 -2.09 -3.73
CA LEU A 61 -6.18 -1.29 -4.31
C LEU A 61 -5.53 -2.03 -5.48
N CYS A 62 -5.29 -3.33 -5.32
CA CYS A 62 -4.69 -4.13 -6.38
C CYS A 62 -5.57 -4.15 -7.62
N ARG A 63 -6.88 -4.32 -7.45
CA ARG A 63 -7.80 -4.30 -8.58
C ARG A 63 -7.75 -2.96 -9.30
N ALA A 64 -7.76 -1.87 -8.54
CA ALA A 64 -7.72 -0.54 -9.13
C ALA A 64 -6.41 -0.29 -9.89
N MET A 65 -5.32 -0.90 -9.42
CA MET A 65 -4.00 -0.74 -10.04
C MET A 65 -3.65 -1.88 -11.00
N LYS A 66 -4.61 -2.76 -11.27
CA LYS A 66 -4.46 -3.85 -12.25
C LYS A 66 -3.25 -4.73 -11.97
N CYS A 67 -3.09 -5.10 -10.71
CA CYS A 67 -2.06 -6.03 -10.30
C CYS A 67 -2.65 -6.99 -9.28
N ASP A 68 -1.95 -8.09 -9.01
CA ASP A 68 -2.39 -9.01 -7.98
C ASP A 68 -1.69 -8.65 -6.65
N VAL A 69 -2.15 -9.30 -5.58
CA VAL A 69 -1.60 -9.03 -4.24
C VAL A 69 -0.11 -9.36 -4.20
N ALA A 70 0.30 -10.41 -4.90
CA ALA A 70 1.70 -10.82 -4.92
C ALA A 70 2.60 -9.70 -5.43
N ALA A 71 2.13 -8.90 -6.39
CA ALA A 71 2.95 -7.82 -6.94
C ALA A 71 3.35 -6.81 -5.87
N LEU A 72 2.52 -6.62 -4.85
CA LEU A 72 2.80 -5.67 -3.78
C LEU A 72 3.44 -6.31 -2.55
N THR A 73 3.37 -7.63 -2.43
CA THR A 73 3.80 -8.30 -1.20
C THR A 73 4.96 -9.26 -1.41
N THR A 74 5.48 -9.39 -2.61
CA THR A 74 6.62 -10.25 -2.88
C THR A 74 7.79 -9.83 -1.99
N ASP A 75 8.44 -10.85 -1.39
CA ASP A 75 9.56 -10.62 -0.50
C ASP A 75 9.19 -9.73 0.69
N LEU A 76 8.01 -10.01 1.26
CA LEU A 76 7.54 -9.37 2.48
C LEU A 76 7.16 -10.46 3.47
N PRO A 77 7.95 -10.61 4.54
CA PRO A 77 9.05 -9.73 4.97
C PRO A 77 10.29 -9.89 4.09
N PRO A 78 11.03 -8.79 3.88
CA PRO A 78 12.23 -8.86 3.06
C PRO A 78 13.31 -9.69 3.75
N GLY A 79 14.19 -10.28 2.92
CA GLY A 79 15.30 -11.05 3.46
C GLY A 79 14.92 -12.32 4.16
N ARG A 80 13.75 -12.89 3.83
CA ARG A 80 13.35 -14.14 4.46
C ARG A 80 14.33 -15.24 4.12
N PRO A 81 14.44 -16.26 5.01
CA PRO A 81 15.38 -17.36 4.76
C PRO A 81 14.99 -18.14 3.51
N THR A 82 15.98 -18.67 2.87
CA THR A 82 15.80 -19.49 1.68
C THR A 82 15.58 -20.94 2.04
#